data_6f74e3ddd20d5c295debd7a4384af2b6
#
_entry.id   6f74e3ddd20d5c295debd7a4384af2b6
#
_cell.length_a   1.000
_cell.length_b   1.000
_cell.length_c   1.000
_cell.angle_alpha   90.00
_cell.angle_beta   90.00
_cell.angle_gamma   90.00
#
_symmetry.space_group_name_H-M   'P 1'
#
loop_
_entity.id
_entity.type
_entity.pdbx_description
1 polymer ?
#
loop_
_entity_poly.entity_id
_entity_poly.type
_entity_poly.pdbx_seq_one_letter_code
_entity_poly.pdbx_strand_id
1 'polypeptide(L)'
;SGVPVMSSGLVESSQPEIDEVVRLITQRAAGFAVVPSSYRLVVVMLTDAFRTRLGTELKSLAGKSKAMGRFLRHVRLVSLRDVAGGRATDVILSMCYAKTTHGRLLQQFGPLESTGGRGLLLDALALADHSLDIVSAFGSEDLDEERLHQSGPRFLKTMLTWAEQLDDRPVLPLRDAAGGNVRRYRRQVARARTERCC
;
A
#
# COMPACT_ATOMS: atom_id res chain seq x y z
N SER A 1 9.58 -13.43 -18.31
CA SER A 1 10.28 -13.65 -17.04
C SER A 1 9.23 -13.65 -15.95
N GLY A 2 8.89 -14.86 -15.45
CA GLY A 2 7.88 -15.04 -14.41
C GLY A 2 8.36 -14.47 -13.08
N VAL A 3 7.41 -14.01 -12.25
CA VAL A 3 7.69 -13.64 -10.85
C VAL A 3 8.08 -14.94 -10.11
N PRO A 4 9.21 -15.00 -9.42
CA PRO A 4 9.61 -16.18 -8.69
C PRO A 4 8.60 -16.51 -7.59
N VAL A 5 8.21 -17.76 -7.49
CA VAL A 5 7.38 -18.30 -6.41
C VAL A 5 8.33 -18.71 -5.29
N MET A 6 8.14 -18.17 -4.10
CA MET A 6 8.89 -18.60 -2.92
C MET A 6 8.59 -20.07 -2.60
N SER A 7 9.51 -20.75 -1.93
CA SER A 7 9.34 -22.13 -1.45
C SER A 7 8.13 -22.34 -0.54
N SER A 8 7.54 -21.23 -0.03
CA SER A 8 6.28 -21.21 0.74
C SER A 8 5.02 -21.11 -0.12
N GLY A 9 5.13 -21.07 -1.46
CA GLY A 9 4.00 -20.84 -2.36
C GLY A 9 3.52 -19.40 -2.46
N LEU A 10 4.15 -18.47 -1.74
CA LEU A 10 3.85 -17.06 -1.82
C LEU A 10 4.52 -16.45 -3.07
N VAL A 11 3.73 -15.72 -3.85
CA VAL A 11 4.26 -14.96 -4.99
C VAL A 11 5.01 -13.74 -4.44
N GLU A 12 6.29 -13.62 -4.76
CA GLU A 12 7.02 -12.39 -4.43
C GLU A 12 6.36 -11.18 -5.07
N SER A 13 6.38 -10.08 -4.33
CA SER A 13 5.80 -8.80 -4.71
C SER A 13 6.13 -8.40 -6.14
N SER A 14 5.12 -7.95 -6.87
CA SER A 14 5.31 -7.47 -8.23
C SER A 14 6.19 -6.22 -8.25
N GLN A 15 7.18 -6.18 -9.14
CA GLN A 15 8.00 -4.99 -9.36
C GLN A 15 7.14 -3.75 -9.69
N PRO A 16 6.09 -3.85 -10.53
CA PRO A 16 5.18 -2.73 -10.81
C PRO A 16 4.54 -2.10 -9.57
N GLU A 17 4.22 -2.89 -8.53
CA GLU A 17 3.68 -2.35 -7.29
C GLU A 17 4.74 -1.55 -6.51
N ILE A 18 5.99 -2.03 -6.49
CA ILE A 18 7.13 -1.29 -5.94
C ILE A 18 7.33 0.02 -6.68
N ASP A 19 7.34 -0.03 -8.02
CA ASP A 19 7.54 1.14 -8.89
C ASP A 19 6.45 2.19 -8.65
N GLU A 20 5.20 1.77 -8.48
CA GLU A 20 4.10 2.68 -8.17
C GLU A 20 4.26 3.32 -6.78
N VAL A 21 4.61 2.55 -5.76
CA VAL A 21 4.88 3.10 -4.42
C VAL A 21 6.03 4.10 -4.46
N VAL A 22 7.12 3.78 -5.17
CA VAL A 22 8.27 4.68 -5.38
C VAL A 22 7.85 5.94 -6.10
N ARG A 23 7.04 5.81 -7.15
CA ARG A 23 6.49 6.95 -7.91
C ARG A 23 5.66 7.86 -7.00
N LEU A 24 4.79 7.30 -6.15
CA LEU A 24 3.97 8.05 -5.19
C LEU A 24 4.83 8.82 -4.17
N ILE A 25 5.88 8.18 -3.64
CA ILE A 25 6.81 8.81 -2.72
C ILE A 25 7.55 9.96 -3.42
N THR A 26 8.02 9.74 -4.65
CA THR A 26 8.72 10.74 -5.45
C THR A 26 7.82 11.93 -5.80
N GLN A 27 6.58 11.67 -6.18
CA GLN A 27 5.58 12.72 -6.47
C GLN A 27 5.32 13.59 -5.24
N ARG A 28 5.22 12.99 -4.04
CA ARG A 28 5.06 13.75 -2.80
C ARG A 28 6.30 14.58 -2.48
N ALA A 29 7.50 14.00 -2.65
CA ALA A 29 8.74 14.73 -2.44
C ALA A 29 8.83 15.97 -3.35
N ALA A 30 8.43 15.86 -4.61
CA ALA A 30 8.42 16.96 -5.58
C ALA A 30 7.39 18.06 -5.23
N GLY A 31 6.35 17.73 -4.48
CA GLY A 31 5.33 18.69 -4.03
C GLY A 31 5.80 19.65 -2.92
N PHE A 32 7.00 19.44 -2.35
CA PHE A 32 7.53 20.26 -1.28
C PHE A 32 8.78 21.02 -1.69
N ALA A 33 8.76 22.35 -1.60
CA ALA A 33 9.99 23.14 -1.60
C ALA A 33 10.79 22.91 -0.30
N VAL A 34 10.07 22.92 0.85
CA VAL A 34 10.58 22.56 2.18
C VAL A 34 9.56 21.65 2.84
N VAL A 35 10.01 20.48 3.30
CA VAL A 35 9.13 19.52 3.98
C VAL A 35 8.88 20.00 5.41
N PRO A 36 7.61 20.20 5.82
CA PRO A 36 7.29 20.57 7.20
C PRO A 36 7.80 19.51 8.20
N SER A 37 8.30 19.95 9.34
CA SER A 37 8.80 19.04 10.38
C SER A 37 7.72 18.11 10.94
N SER A 38 6.45 18.53 10.87
CA SER A 38 5.28 17.75 11.28
C SER A 38 4.84 16.73 10.22
N TYR A 39 5.30 16.85 8.96
CA TYR A 39 4.91 15.92 7.91
C TYR A 39 5.39 14.51 8.20
N ARG A 40 4.51 13.55 8.04
CA ARG A 40 4.78 12.10 8.19
C ARG A 40 4.10 11.35 7.05
N LEU A 41 4.89 10.58 6.31
CA LEU A 41 4.41 9.60 5.35
C LEU A 41 4.68 8.20 5.90
N VAL A 42 3.65 7.39 6.03
CA VAL A 42 3.78 5.98 6.43
C VAL A 42 3.42 5.11 5.23
N VAL A 43 4.31 4.18 4.91
CA VAL A 43 4.04 3.12 3.93
C VAL A 43 3.82 1.83 4.69
N VAL A 44 2.59 1.33 4.66
CA VAL A 44 2.21 0.07 5.29
C VAL A 44 2.23 -1.04 4.25
N MET A 45 2.89 -2.13 4.57
CA MET A 45 3.08 -3.27 3.66
C MET A 45 2.62 -4.57 4.32
N LEU A 46 1.99 -5.44 3.53
CA LEU A 46 1.50 -6.73 4.03
C LEU A 46 2.62 -7.75 4.22
N THR A 47 3.78 -7.59 3.55
CA THR A 47 4.90 -8.54 3.63
C THR A 47 6.23 -7.85 3.93
N ASP A 48 7.10 -8.52 4.69
CA ASP A 48 8.45 -8.03 5.00
C ASP A 48 9.39 -8.09 3.79
N ALA A 49 9.18 -9.05 2.89
CA ALA A 49 9.96 -9.14 1.66
C ALA A 49 9.80 -7.85 0.81
N PHE A 50 8.56 -7.36 0.68
CA PHE A 50 8.30 -6.10 -0.02
C PHE A 50 8.96 -4.92 0.69
N ARG A 51 8.91 -4.86 2.02
CA ARG A 51 9.57 -3.81 2.80
C ARG A 51 11.07 -3.76 2.52
N THR A 52 11.73 -4.91 2.48
CA THR A 52 13.17 -5.00 2.22
C THR A 52 13.51 -4.49 0.81
N ARG A 53 12.77 -4.93 -0.21
CA ARG A 53 12.98 -4.51 -1.60
C ARG A 53 12.73 -3.01 -1.78
N LEU A 54 11.58 -2.51 -1.30
CA LEU A 54 11.26 -1.08 -1.35
C LEU A 54 12.33 -0.25 -0.63
N GLY A 55 12.79 -0.70 0.54
CA GLY A 55 13.86 -0.03 1.29
C GLY A 55 15.16 0.08 0.50
N THR A 56 15.51 -0.93 -0.29
CA THR A 56 16.69 -0.92 -1.17
C THR A 56 16.53 0.10 -2.30
N GLU A 57 15.37 0.14 -2.95
CA GLU A 57 15.08 1.11 -4.01
C GLU A 57 15.13 2.56 -3.48
N LEU A 58 14.52 2.81 -2.32
CA LEU A 58 14.53 4.14 -1.72
C LEU A 58 15.93 4.59 -1.29
N LYS A 59 16.79 3.69 -0.79
CA LYS A 59 18.18 3.98 -0.51
C LYS A 59 18.95 4.36 -1.76
N SER A 60 18.73 3.65 -2.87
CA SER A 60 19.32 3.98 -4.18
C SER A 60 18.94 5.39 -4.62
N LEU A 61 17.65 5.75 -4.51
CA LEU A 61 17.16 7.09 -4.84
C LEU A 61 17.74 8.18 -3.93
N ALA A 62 17.88 7.90 -2.64
CA ALA A 62 18.52 8.83 -1.69
C ALA A 62 19.98 9.12 -2.07
N GLY A 63 20.70 8.11 -2.55
CA GLY A 63 22.08 8.26 -3.04
C GLY A 63 22.20 9.16 -4.27
N LYS A 64 21.15 9.17 -5.12
CA LYS A 64 21.13 9.96 -6.36
C LYS A 64 20.67 11.41 -6.15
N SER A 65 19.92 11.70 -5.07
CA SER A 65 19.33 13.02 -4.84
C SER A 65 19.34 13.41 -3.36
N LYS A 66 20.07 14.49 -3.02
CA LYS A 66 20.08 15.06 -1.66
C LYS A 66 18.68 15.50 -1.20
N ALA A 67 17.84 15.99 -2.11
CA ALA A 67 16.48 16.40 -1.81
C ALA A 67 15.64 15.17 -1.42
N MET A 68 15.73 14.08 -2.18
CA MET A 68 15.09 12.81 -1.87
C MET A 68 15.59 12.25 -0.53
N GLY A 69 16.89 12.26 -0.27
CA GLY A 69 17.46 11.82 1.00
C GLY A 69 16.92 12.62 2.20
N ARG A 70 16.67 13.94 2.05
CA ARG A 70 16.01 14.76 3.07
C ARG A 70 14.54 14.37 3.27
N PHE A 71 13.79 14.18 2.17
CA PHE A 71 12.39 13.79 2.23
C PHE A 71 12.20 12.44 2.89
N LEU A 72 13.04 11.46 2.58
CA LEU A 72 12.94 10.10 3.11
C LEU A 72 13.09 10.01 4.64
N ARG A 73 13.61 11.04 5.30
CA ARG A 73 13.61 11.12 6.78
C ARG A 73 12.20 11.28 7.37
N HIS A 74 11.23 11.69 6.55
CA HIS A 74 9.82 11.81 6.92
C HIS A 74 9.00 10.58 6.51
N VAL A 75 9.65 9.59 5.87
CA VAL A 75 9.01 8.36 5.38
C VAL A 75 9.33 7.21 6.33
N ARG A 76 8.29 6.54 6.80
CA ARG A 76 8.40 5.33 7.63
C ARG A 76 7.85 4.12 6.87
N LEU A 77 8.63 3.06 6.77
CA LEU A 77 8.22 1.77 6.22
C LEU A 77 7.82 0.83 7.36
N VAL A 78 6.58 0.35 7.34
CA VAL A 78 6.00 -0.44 8.44
C VAL A 78 5.35 -1.70 7.88
N SER A 79 5.61 -2.84 8.50
CA SER A 79 4.81 -4.05 8.26
C SER A 79 3.41 -3.88 8.85
N LEU A 80 2.39 -4.47 8.22
CA LEU A 80 1.03 -4.42 8.73
C LEU A 80 0.90 -4.90 10.18
N ARG A 81 1.73 -5.86 10.60
CA ARG A 81 1.77 -6.38 11.97
C ARG A 81 2.32 -5.37 12.99
N ASP A 82 3.18 -4.46 12.51
CA ASP A 82 3.87 -3.48 13.35
C ASP A 82 3.17 -2.12 13.33
N VAL A 83 1.98 -2.05 12.74
CA VAL A 83 1.13 -0.88 12.81
C VAL A 83 0.67 -0.75 14.26
N ALA A 84 1.38 0.08 15.02
CA ALA A 84 0.95 0.50 16.34
C ALA A 84 0.21 1.83 16.20
N GLY A 85 -0.78 2.06 17.05
CA GLY A 85 -1.57 3.29 17.05
C GLY A 85 -0.72 4.54 16.85
N GLY A 86 -1.23 5.49 16.11
CA GLY A 86 -0.52 6.70 15.74
C GLY A 86 -1.25 7.42 14.63
N ARG A 87 -0.63 8.49 14.13
CA ARG A 87 -1.16 9.29 13.03
C ARG A 87 -0.06 9.65 12.05
N ALA A 88 -0.43 9.71 10.80
CA ALA A 88 0.44 10.14 9.71
C ALA A 88 -0.30 11.12 8.81
N THR A 89 0.41 12.11 8.27
CA THR A 89 -0.20 13.04 7.32
C THR A 89 -0.75 12.28 6.13
N ASP A 90 0.09 11.42 5.53
CA ASP A 90 -0.26 10.59 4.39
C ASP A 90 0.09 9.14 4.66
N VAL A 91 -0.73 8.23 4.13
CA VAL A 91 -0.51 6.79 4.20
C VAL A 91 -0.55 6.19 2.80
N ILE A 92 0.38 5.30 2.52
CA ILE A 92 0.35 4.40 1.37
C ILE A 92 0.20 2.98 1.91
N LEU A 93 -0.89 2.31 1.58
CA LEU A 93 -1.13 0.91 1.93
C LEU A 93 -0.89 0.05 0.69
N SER A 94 0.18 -0.75 0.70
CA SER A 94 0.55 -1.65 -0.39
C SER A 94 0.14 -3.07 -0.04
N MET A 95 -0.59 -3.72 -0.96
CA MET A 95 -1.10 -5.08 -0.77
C MET A 95 0.00 -6.13 -0.89
N CYS A 96 1.07 -5.84 -1.63
CA CYS A 96 2.28 -6.66 -1.77
C CYS A 96 2.08 -8.04 -2.41
N TYR A 97 0.89 -8.35 -2.91
CA TYR A 97 0.58 -9.61 -3.57
C TYR A 97 0.38 -9.40 -5.06
N ALA A 98 0.78 -10.38 -5.85
CA ALA A 98 0.60 -10.36 -7.29
C ALA A 98 -0.06 -11.65 -7.78
N LYS A 99 -0.65 -11.59 -8.96
CA LYS A 99 -1.12 -12.77 -9.66
C LYS A 99 0.08 -13.61 -10.14
N THR A 100 -0.09 -14.91 -10.15
CA THR A 100 0.88 -15.83 -10.77
C THR A 100 0.99 -15.57 -12.27
N THR A 101 1.99 -16.15 -12.93
CA THR A 101 2.14 -16.14 -14.40
C THR A 101 0.91 -16.67 -15.14
N HIS A 102 0.07 -17.47 -14.46
CA HIS A 102 -1.20 -18.00 -14.99
C HIS A 102 -2.41 -17.12 -14.63
N GLY A 103 -2.19 -15.89 -14.15
CA GLY A 103 -3.25 -14.93 -13.81
C GLY A 103 -4.03 -15.26 -12.55
N ARG A 104 -3.61 -16.24 -11.75
CA ARG A 104 -4.30 -16.63 -10.51
C ARG A 104 -3.70 -15.90 -9.30
N LEU A 105 -4.56 -15.35 -8.45
CA LEU A 105 -4.18 -14.83 -7.15
C LEU A 105 -4.15 -15.98 -6.14
N LEU A 106 -3.01 -16.16 -5.48
CA LEU A 106 -2.92 -17.06 -4.33
C LEU A 106 -3.55 -16.34 -3.14
N GLN A 107 -4.71 -16.85 -2.69
CA GLN A 107 -5.49 -16.20 -1.63
C GLN A 107 -4.95 -16.59 -0.23
N GLN A 108 -3.65 -16.36 -0.02
CA GLN A 108 -2.97 -16.55 1.26
C GLN A 108 -2.39 -15.20 1.68
N PHE A 109 -3.12 -14.47 2.52
CA PHE A 109 -2.82 -13.08 2.86
C PHE A 109 -2.06 -12.94 4.18
N GLY A 110 -1.37 -13.99 4.62
CA GLY A 110 -0.46 -13.97 5.76
C GLY A 110 -1.06 -13.35 7.02
N PRO A 111 -0.67 -12.13 7.41
CA PRO A 111 -1.17 -11.50 8.63
C PRO A 111 -2.69 -11.36 8.71
N LEU A 112 -3.36 -11.24 7.56
CA LEU A 112 -4.81 -11.06 7.50
C LEU A 112 -5.58 -12.32 7.83
N GLU A 113 -4.96 -13.49 7.72
CA GLU A 113 -5.60 -14.77 8.05
C GLU A 113 -5.64 -15.05 9.55
N SER A 114 -4.93 -14.25 10.35
CA SER A 114 -5.02 -14.34 11.82
C SER A 114 -6.36 -13.83 12.33
N THR A 115 -6.73 -14.26 13.55
CA THR A 115 -7.97 -13.80 14.22
C THR A 115 -8.08 -12.27 14.31
N GLY A 116 -6.93 -11.55 14.42
CA GLY A 116 -6.87 -10.09 14.46
C GLY A 116 -6.72 -9.41 13.10
N GLY A 117 -6.70 -10.17 11.98
CA GLY A 117 -6.33 -9.64 10.66
C GLY A 117 -7.18 -8.47 10.19
N ARG A 118 -8.48 -8.47 10.50
CA ARG A 118 -9.38 -7.34 10.23
C ARG A 118 -8.96 -6.09 11.01
N GLY A 119 -8.61 -6.25 12.29
CA GLY A 119 -8.15 -5.15 13.15
C GLY A 119 -6.89 -4.49 12.59
N LEU A 120 -5.93 -5.27 12.12
CA LEU A 120 -4.69 -4.77 11.52
C LEU A 120 -4.96 -3.85 10.31
N LEU A 121 -5.91 -4.22 9.43
CA LEU A 121 -6.30 -3.35 8.31
C LEU A 121 -7.00 -2.08 8.79
N LEU A 122 -7.90 -2.19 9.77
CA LEU A 122 -8.56 -1.01 10.33
C LEU A 122 -7.57 -0.05 10.96
N ASP A 123 -6.58 -0.54 11.69
CA ASP A 123 -5.52 0.26 12.29
C ASP A 123 -4.70 0.96 11.21
N ALA A 124 -4.36 0.26 10.12
CA ALA A 124 -3.63 0.85 9.00
C ALA A 124 -4.44 1.96 8.30
N LEU A 125 -5.75 1.77 8.10
CA LEU A 125 -6.63 2.78 7.52
C LEU A 125 -6.80 4.00 8.43
N ALA A 126 -6.83 3.78 9.74
CA ALA A 126 -7.00 4.83 10.74
C ALA A 126 -5.77 5.74 10.92
N LEU A 127 -4.58 5.33 10.42
CA LEU A 127 -3.37 6.14 10.50
C LEU A 127 -3.48 7.47 9.74
N ALA A 128 -4.25 7.53 8.65
CA ALA A 128 -4.23 8.65 7.71
C ALA A 128 -5.00 9.86 8.24
N ASP A 129 -4.31 11.01 8.33
CA ASP A 129 -4.93 12.29 8.66
C ASP A 129 -5.41 13.08 7.45
N HIS A 130 -4.68 12.98 6.34
CA HIS A 130 -4.95 13.79 5.15
C HIS A 130 -5.21 12.94 3.91
N SER A 131 -4.35 12.00 3.56
CA SER A 131 -4.58 11.15 2.40
C SER A 131 -4.20 9.69 2.64
N LEU A 132 -4.98 8.81 2.02
CA LEU A 132 -4.73 7.38 1.95
C LEU A 132 -4.66 6.97 0.49
N ASP A 133 -3.54 6.38 0.08
CA ASP A 133 -3.43 5.67 -1.20
C ASP A 133 -3.37 4.16 -0.94
N ILE A 134 -4.19 3.40 -1.64
CA ILE A 134 -4.14 1.94 -1.65
C ILE A 134 -3.53 1.51 -2.99
N VAL A 135 -2.47 0.71 -2.94
CA VAL A 135 -1.77 0.19 -4.12
C VAL A 135 -1.92 -1.32 -4.14
N SER A 136 -2.44 -1.86 -5.24
CA SER A 136 -2.70 -3.29 -5.38
C SER A 136 -2.50 -3.75 -6.81
N ALA A 137 -1.92 -4.93 -6.99
CA ALA A 137 -1.80 -5.60 -8.28
C ALA A 137 -3.03 -6.48 -8.63
N PHE A 138 -4.07 -6.45 -7.79
CA PHE A 138 -5.33 -7.17 -7.98
C PHE A 138 -6.51 -6.32 -7.51
N GLY A 139 -7.71 -6.68 -7.93
CA GLY A 139 -8.95 -6.01 -7.52
C GLY A 139 -9.85 -6.90 -6.68
N SER A 140 -11.00 -6.35 -6.28
CA SER A 140 -11.98 -7.09 -5.49
C SER A 140 -12.55 -8.30 -6.25
N GLU A 141 -12.63 -8.22 -7.58
CA GLU A 141 -13.10 -9.29 -8.46
C GLU A 141 -12.16 -10.51 -8.50
N ASP A 142 -10.89 -10.33 -8.14
CA ASP A 142 -9.90 -11.39 -8.08
C ASP A 142 -9.99 -12.23 -6.80
N LEU A 143 -10.79 -11.76 -5.83
CA LEU A 143 -10.98 -12.39 -4.53
C LEU A 143 -12.24 -13.26 -4.54
N ASP A 144 -12.02 -14.57 -4.58
CA ASP A 144 -13.07 -15.59 -4.51
C ASP A 144 -13.62 -15.68 -3.08
N GLU A 145 -14.86 -15.24 -2.89
CA GLU A 145 -15.51 -15.15 -1.58
C GLU A 145 -15.64 -16.51 -0.87
N GLU A 146 -15.82 -17.57 -1.63
CA GLU A 146 -15.94 -18.93 -1.09
C GLU A 146 -14.64 -19.41 -0.44
N ARG A 147 -13.49 -18.84 -0.85
CA ARG A 147 -12.16 -19.14 -0.31
C ARG A 147 -11.74 -18.21 0.83
N LEU A 148 -12.47 -17.13 1.06
CA LEU A 148 -12.16 -16.17 2.13
C LEU A 148 -12.82 -16.61 3.44
N HIS A 149 -12.15 -17.49 4.18
CA HIS A 149 -12.72 -18.04 5.41
C HIS A 149 -12.56 -17.10 6.61
N GLN A 150 -11.48 -16.30 6.63
CA GLN A 150 -11.15 -15.44 7.75
C GLN A 150 -11.71 -14.01 7.58
N SER A 151 -11.93 -13.32 8.70
CA SER A 151 -12.49 -11.96 8.71
C SER A 151 -11.58 -10.91 8.05
N GLY A 152 -10.26 -11.08 8.12
CA GLY A 152 -9.28 -10.17 7.50
C GLY A 152 -9.36 -10.17 5.98
N PRO A 153 -9.22 -11.31 5.29
CA PRO A 153 -9.37 -11.40 3.84
C PRO A 153 -10.76 -10.97 3.32
N ARG A 154 -11.84 -11.27 4.06
CA ARG A 154 -13.19 -10.76 3.72
C ARG A 154 -13.25 -9.25 3.81
N PHE A 155 -12.66 -8.68 4.85
CA PHE A 155 -12.61 -7.23 4.98
C PHE A 155 -11.72 -6.59 3.91
N LEU A 156 -10.62 -7.24 3.51
CA LEU A 156 -9.80 -6.81 2.37
C LEU A 156 -10.64 -6.70 1.09
N LYS A 157 -11.44 -7.72 0.77
CA LYS A 157 -12.35 -7.68 -0.38
C LYS A 157 -13.32 -6.50 -0.29
N THR A 158 -13.98 -6.34 0.86
CA THR A 158 -14.91 -5.22 1.09
C THR A 158 -14.21 -3.86 0.91
N MET A 159 -13.00 -3.73 1.44
CA MET A 159 -12.21 -2.50 1.34
C MET A 159 -11.85 -2.18 -0.11
N LEU A 160 -11.42 -3.17 -0.90
CA LEU A 160 -11.10 -2.98 -2.32
C LEU A 160 -12.36 -2.64 -3.12
N THR A 161 -13.47 -3.35 -2.93
CA THR A 161 -14.75 -3.04 -3.57
C THR A 161 -15.16 -1.59 -3.29
N TRP A 162 -15.03 -1.17 -2.05
CA TRP A 162 -15.36 0.20 -1.66
C TRP A 162 -14.39 1.22 -2.28
N ALA A 163 -13.11 0.92 -2.32
CA ALA A 163 -12.11 1.78 -2.95
C ALA A 163 -12.37 1.95 -4.46
N GLU A 164 -12.78 0.87 -5.13
CA GLU A 164 -13.16 0.86 -6.56
C GLU A 164 -14.40 1.73 -6.84
N GLN A 165 -15.37 1.73 -5.92
CA GLN A 165 -16.59 2.54 -6.05
C GLN A 165 -16.37 4.04 -5.80
N LEU A 166 -15.36 4.39 -4.98
CA LEU A 166 -15.07 5.78 -4.63
C LEU A 166 -14.13 6.47 -5.60
N ASP A 167 -13.41 5.72 -6.42
CA ASP A 167 -12.45 6.26 -7.37
C ASP A 167 -13.13 6.45 -8.73
N ASP A 168 -13.74 7.63 -8.94
CA ASP A 168 -14.33 8.04 -10.22
C ASP A 168 -13.28 8.19 -11.35
N ARG A 169 -12.02 7.98 -11.06
CA ARG A 169 -10.93 8.04 -12.04
C ARG A 169 -10.33 6.65 -12.20
N PRO A 170 -10.54 6.01 -13.37
CA PRO A 170 -9.81 4.79 -13.67
C PRO A 170 -8.31 5.10 -13.59
N VAL A 171 -7.66 4.56 -12.58
CA VAL A 171 -6.20 4.60 -12.53
C VAL A 171 -5.70 3.95 -13.80
N LEU A 172 -4.95 4.70 -14.59
CA LEU A 172 -4.32 4.19 -15.82
C LEU A 172 -3.57 2.90 -15.44
N PRO A 173 -3.90 1.77 -16.07
CA PRO A 173 -3.23 0.52 -15.78
C PRO A 173 -1.75 0.67 -16.14
N LEU A 174 -0.89 0.68 -15.14
CA LEU A 174 0.54 0.47 -15.34
C LEU A 174 0.70 -1.00 -15.72
N ARG A 175 0.86 -1.25 -17.02
CA ARG A 175 1.10 -2.60 -17.54
C ARG A 175 2.53 -2.99 -17.17
N ASP A 176 2.67 -4.08 -16.44
CA ASP A 176 3.95 -4.74 -16.31
C ASP A 176 4.26 -5.55 -17.58
N ALA A 177 5.52 -6.01 -17.71
CA ALA A 177 5.96 -6.86 -18.82
C ALA A 177 5.22 -8.22 -18.86
N ALA A 178 4.48 -8.57 -17.81
CA ALA A 178 3.66 -9.79 -17.69
C ALA A 178 2.16 -9.53 -17.91
N GLY A 179 1.76 -8.27 -18.25
CA GLY A 179 0.36 -7.88 -18.48
C GLY A 179 -0.45 -7.64 -17.20
N GLY A 180 0.18 -7.63 -16.03
CA GLY A 180 -0.46 -7.31 -14.76
C GLY A 180 -0.72 -5.80 -14.62
N ASN A 181 -1.91 -5.44 -14.15
CA ASN A 181 -2.28 -4.05 -13.89
C ASN A 181 -2.10 -3.75 -12.40
N VAL A 182 -1.33 -2.72 -12.07
CA VAL A 182 -1.31 -2.16 -10.72
C VAL A 182 -2.42 -1.14 -10.61
N ARG A 183 -3.24 -1.26 -9.57
CA ARG A 183 -4.35 -0.36 -9.27
C ARG A 183 -3.94 0.54 -8.11
N ARG A 184 -4.38 1.77 -8.19
CA ARG A 184 -4.22 2.76 -7.14
C ARG A 184 -5.57 3.38 -6.86
N TYR A 185 -5.94 3.42 -5.59
CA TYR A 185 -7.13 4.09 -5.09
C TYR A 185 -6.70 5.21 -4.15
N ARG A 186 -7.19 6.42 -4.34
CA ARG A 186 -6.83 7.56 -3.50
C ARG A 186 -8.06 8.13 -2.83
N ARG A 187 -7.98 8.30 -1.52
CA ARG A 187 -8.97 9.03 -0.72
C ARG A 187 -8.31 10.19 0.01
N GLN A 188 -8.89 11.38 -0.10
CA GLN A 188 -8.61 12.47 0.81
C GLN A 188 -9.48 12.30 2.06
N VAL A 189 -8.85 12.28 3.21
CA VAL A 189 -9.56 12.22 4.50
C VAL A 189 -10.01 13.63 4.81
N ALA A 190 -11.33 13.87 4.75
CA ALA A 190 -11.89 15.15 5.17
C ALA A 190 -11.62 15.33 6.68
N ARG A 191 -10.86 16.34 7.07
CA ARG A 191 -10.78 16.74 8.47
C ARG A 191 -12.18 17.18 8.91
N ALA A 192 -12.75 16.49 9.89
CA ALA A 192 -13.80 17.10 10.69
C ALA A 192 -13.19 18.38 11.30
N ARG A 193 -13.60 19.54 10.82
CA ARG A 193 -13.33 20.80 11.52
C ARG A 193 -13.98 20.67 12.89
N THR A 194 -13.18 20.41 13.90
CA THR A 194 -13.58 20.72 15.28
C THR A 194 -13.63 22.24 15.34
N GLU A 195 -14.79 22.80 15.05
CA GLU A 195 -15.10 24.16 15.48
C GLU A 195 -15.02 24.14 16.99
N ARG A 196 -13.90 24.63 17.51
CA ARG A 196 -13.85 25.05 18.92
C ARG A 196 -14.73 26.30 19.00
N CYS A 197 -15.95 26.14 19.49
CA CYS A 197 -16.69 27.22 20.04
C CYS A 197 -15.86 27.79 21.20
N CYS A 198 -15.43 29.04 21.05
CA CYS A 198 -15.01 29.90 22.17
C CYS A 198 -16.26 30.31 22.94
#